data_08d6e0e25f73992f27d5388436e7617b
#
_entry.id   08d6e0e25f73992f27d5388436e7617b
#
_cell.length_a   1.000
_cell.length_b   1.000
_cell.length_c   1.000
_cell.angle_alpha   90.00
_cell.angle_beta   90.00
_cell.angle_gamma   90.00
#
_symmetry.space_group_name_H-M   'P 1'
#
loop_
_entity.id
_entity.type
_entity.pdbx_description
1 polymer ?
#
loop_
_entity_poly.entity_id
_entity_poly.type
_entity_poly.pdbx_seq_one_letter_code
_entity_poly.pdbx_strand_id
1 'polypeptide(L)'
;MLKVEFEMKDLGSTKRILGIEIERDRSKRVLRLSQKSYISKVLSRLEMNNVKTVSTPLRQHFRLSITQAPETHEEKMFMEMIPYASMVGSVMDTMVCPRPDLTYAVNMISRYMSCPGKPHWQTVKWLLQYLAGTRSLGLVYGGNSQLET
;
A
#
# COMPACT_ATOMS: atom_id res chain seq x y z
N MET A 1 7.50 -36.48 -5.65
CA MET A 1 8.96 -36.43 -5.56
C MET A 1 9.44 -35.49 -4.44
N LEU A 2 9.11 -34.21 -4.45
CA LEU A 2 9.56 -33.27 -3.39
C LEU A 2 9.07 -33.58 -1.96
N LYS A 3 7.93 -34.26 -1.78
CA LYS A 3 7.39 -34.64 -0.44
C LYS A 3 8.25 -35.68 0.29
N VAL A 4 9.16 -36.37 -0.38
CA VAL A 4 10.03 -37.41 0.21
C VAL A 4 11.34 -36.80 0.72
N GLU A 5 11.82 -35.72 0.11
CA GLU A 5 13.06 -35.03 0.51
C GLU A 5 12.84 -33.92 1.54
N PHE A 6 11.63 -33.35 1.58
CA PHE A 6 11.29 -32.26 2.50
C PHE A 6 10.00 -32.57 3.25
N GLU A 7 9.98 -32.30 4.55
CA GLU A 7 8.79 -32.40 5.40
C GLU A 7 7.74 -31.37 4.98
N MET A 8 6.94 -31.71 3.97
CA MET A 8 5.96 -30.80 3.35
C MET A 8 4.55 -31.15 3.82
N LYS A 9 3.85 -30.14 4.36
CA LYS A 9 2.45 -30.22 4.74
C LYS A 9 1.57 -29.60 3.64
N ASP A 10 0.59 -30.35 3.15
CA ASP A 10 -0.43 -29.80 2.25
C ASP A 10 -1.45 -29.01 3.10
N LEU A 11 -1.52 -27.71 2.87
CA LEU A 11 -2.42 -26.78 3.59
C LEU A 11 -3.76 -26.60 2.85
N GLY A 12 -4.00 -27.34 1.75
CA GLY A 12 -5.21 -27.22 0.95
C GLY A 12 -5.28 -25.95 0.11
N SER A 13 -6.48 -25.48 -0.21
CA SER A 13 -6.66 -24.24 -1.00
C SER A 13 -6.31 -23.02 -0.18
N THR A 14 -5.27 -22.30 -0.60
CA THR A 14 -4.82 -21.10 0.09
C THR A 14 -5.79 -19.93 -0.14
N LYS A 15 -6.28 -19.38 0.96
CA LYS A 15 -7.15 -18.18 0.96
C LYS A 15 -6.38 -16.89 1.26
N ARG A 16 -5.18 -16.99 1.82
CA ARG A 16 -4.34 -15.83 2.18
C ARG A 16 -2.86 -16.20 2.11
N ILE A 17 -2.06 -15.35 1.47
CA ILE A 17 -0.59 -15.42 1.42
C ILE A 17 -0.02 -14.03 1.63
N LEU A 18 0.91 -13.85 2.58
CA LEU A 18 1.63 -12.58 2.81
C LEU A 18 0.69 -11.35 2.95
N GLY A 19 -0.44 -11.53 3.63
CA GLY A 19 -1.43 -10.47 3.78
C GLY A 19 -2.36 -10.25 2.58
N ILE A 20 -2.12 -10.96 1.47
CA ILE A 20 -2.98 -10.93 0.27
C ILE A 20 -4.11 -11.93 0.45
N GLU A 21 -5.33 -11.48 0.27
CA GLU A 21 -6.54 -12.29 0.24
C GLU A 21 -6.75 -12.82 -1.17
N ILE A 22 -6.98 -14.13 -1.28
CA ILE A 22 -7.12 -14.83 -2.56
C ILE A 22 -8.53 -15.40 -2.64
N GLU A 23 -9.32 -14.89 -3.57
CA GLU A 23 -10.63 -15.42 -3.91
C GLU A 23 -10.57 -16.05 -5.30
N ARG A 24 -10.91 -17.34 -5.38
CA ARG A 24 -10.90 -18.08 -6.64
C ARG A 24 -12.28 -18.65 -6.93
N ASP A 25 -12.90 -18.18 -8.01
CA ASP A 25 -14.09 -18.79 -8.60
C ASP A 25 -13.68 -19.64 -9.81
N ARG A 26 -13.64 -20.96 -9.61
CA ARG A 26 -13.24 -21.91 -10.66
C ARG A 26 -14.29 -22.03 -11.77
N SER A 27 -15.57 -21.84 -11.44
CA SER A 27 -16.67 -21.92 -12.40
C SER A 27 -16.63 -20.77 -13.40
N LYS A 28 -16.28 -19.59 -12.93
CA LYS A 28 -16.12 -18.37 -13.75
C LYS A 28 -14.70 -18.15 -14.25
N ARG A 29 -13.74 -19.00 -13.86
CA ARG A 29 -12.31 -18.82 -14.13
C ARG A 29 -11.77 -17.45 -13.68
N VAL A 30 -12.22 -16.99 -12.53
CA VAL A 30 -11.85 -15.68 -11.96
C VAL A 30 -10.97 -15.88 -10.73
N LEU A 31 -9.88 -15.12 -10.66
CA LEU A 31 -9.01 -14.98 -9.50
C LEU A 31 -9.02 -13.53 -9.06
N ARG A 32 -9.37 -13.28 -7.79
CA ARG A 32 -9.31 -11.94 -7.18
C ARG A 32 -8.24 -11.92 -6.11
N LEU A 33 -7.41 -10.89 -6.15
CA LEU A 33 -6.37 -10.62 -5.17
C LEU A 33 -6.65 -9.27 -4.52
N SER A 34 -6.75 -9.23 -3.19
CA SER A 34 -6.96 -8.00 -2.43
C SER A 34 -6.13 -7.99 -1.14
N GLN A 35 -5.96 -6.81 -0.53
CA GLN A 35 -5.29 -6.65 0.76
C GLN A 35 -6.16 -5.85 1.74
N LYS A 36 -7.48 -5.93 1.62
CA LYS A 36 -8.44 -5.15 2.41
C LYS A 36 -8.16 -5.23 3.91
N SER A 37 -7.97 -6.44 4.45
CA SER A 37 -7.69 -6.64 5.87
C SER A 37 -6.34 -6.04 6.29
N TYR A 38 -5.30 -6.17 5.46
CA TYR A 38 -3.99 -5.59 5.74
C TYR A 38 -4.03 -4.06 5.74
N ILE A 39 -4.61 -3.46 4.70
CA ILE A 39 -4.80 -2.00 4.60
C ILE A 39 -5.58 -1.47 5.80
N SER A 40 -6.66 -2.15 6.20
CA SER A 40 -7.45 -1.76 7.38
C SER A 40 -6.62 -1.80 8.67
N LYS A 41 -5.75 -2.78 8.85
CA LYS A 41 -4.83 -2.85 10.00
C LYS A 41 -3.81 -1.71 9.98
N VAL A 42 -3.23 -1.40 8.82
CA VAL A 42 -2.29 -0.28 8.67
C VAL A 42 -2.96 1.04 9.03
N LEU A 43 -4.13 1.31 8.46
CA LEU A 43 -4.89 2.54 8.73
C LEU A 43 -5.32 2.65 10.20
N SER A 44 -5.73 1.53 10.84
CA SER A 44 -6.06 1.52 12.27
C SER A 44 -4.86 1.85 13.15
N ARG A 45 -3.70 1.27 12.86
CA ARG A 45 -2.46 1.52 13.60
C ARG A 45 -2.00 2.99 13.48
N LEU A 46 -2.30 3.63 12.35
CA LEU A 46 -1.95 5.02 12.06
C LEU A 46 -3.07 6.01 12.40
N GLU A 47 -4.15 5.55 13.04
CA GLU A 47 -5.34 6.35 13.39
C GLU A 47 -6.01 7.04 12.19
N MET A 48 -5.87 6.45 11.00
CA MET A 48 -6.36 6.99 9.72
C MET A 48 -7.67 6.35 9.23
N ASN A 49 -8.46 5.73 10.11
CA ASN A 49 -9.69 5.05 9.72
C ASN A 49 -10.81 6.00 9.27
N ASN A 50 -10.94 7.15 9.94
CA ASN A 50 -12.05 8.11 9.77
C ASN A 50 -11.60 9.40 9.10
N VAL A 51 -10.61 9.33 8.21
CA VAL A 51 -10.11 10.50 7.50
C VAL A 51 -10.92 10.77 6.24
N LYS A 52 -10.95 12.04 5.82
CA LYS A 52 -11.52 12.42 4.53
C LYS A 52 -10.74 11.73 3.42
N THR A 53 -11.44 10.96 2.59
CA THR A 53 -10.84 10.23 1.48
C THR A 53 -10.56 11.14 0.29
N VAL A 54 -9.59 10.74 -0.54
CA VAL A 54 -9.23 11.43 -1.78
C VAL A 54 -9.25 10.45 -2.96
N SER A 55 -9.38 10.97 -4.18
CA SER A 55 -9.57 10.16 -5.40
C SER A 55 -8.27 9.78 -6.11
N THR A 56 -7.14 10.38 -5.76
CA THR A 56 -5.84 10.15 -6.41
C THR A 56 -4.77 9.81 -5.38
N PRO A 57 -3.84 8.89 -5.68
CA PRO A 57 -2.78 8.50 -4.75
C PRO A 57 -1.77 9.63 -4.51
N LEU A 58 -1.63 10.53 -5.46
CA LEU A 58 -0.77 11.70 -5.36
C LEU A 58 -1.49 12.96 -5.85
N ARG A 59 -1.23 14.09 -5.19
CA ARG A 59 -1.76 15.38 -5.61
C ARG A 59 -0.89 15.95 -6.73
N GLN A 60 -1.49 16.50 -7.79
CA GLN A 60 -0.76 17.01 -8.96
C GLN A 60 0.29 18.08 -8.63
N HIS A 61 0.12 18.80 -7.53
CA HIS A 61 0.99 19.92 -7.13
C HIS A 61 2.08 19.53 -6.13
N PHE A 62 2.18 18.27 -5.72
CA PHE A 62 3.26 17.83 -4.84
C PHE A 62 4.58 17.76 -5.62
N ARG A 63 5.38 18.80 -5.46
CA ARG A 63 6.77 18.85 -5.93
C ARG A 63 7.67 18.56 -4.74
N LEU A 64 8.04 17.28 -4.57
CA LEU A 64 8.92 16.88 -3.50
C LEU A 64 10.38 17.12 -3.89
N SER A 65 11.15 17.67 -2.94
CA SER A 65 12.57 17.97 -3.11
C SER A 65 13.34 17.71 -1.81
N ILE A 66 14.59 17.36 -1.93
CA ILE A 66 15.50 17.22 -0.80
C ILE A 66 15.69 18.55 -0.03
N THR A 67 15.51 19.68 -0.69
CA THR A 67 15.56 21.01 -0.08
C THR A 67 14.43 21.30 0.90
N GLN A 68 13.42 20.41 0.96
CA GLN A 68 12.30 20.49 1.91
C GLN A 68 12.58 19.71 3.21
N ALA A 69 13.82 19.29 3.43
CA ALA A 69 14.27 18.73 4.69
C ALA A 69 14.11 19.74 5.83
N PRO A 70 13.91 19.31 7.08
CA PRO A 70 13.71 20.21 8.20
C PRO A 70 15.01 20.99 8.48
N GLU A 71 14.92 22.32 8.45
CA GLU A 71 16.06 23.23 8.69
C GLU A 71 16.08 23.69 10.14
N THR A 72 14.92 24.05 10.70
CA THR A 72 14.83 24.56 12.06
C THR A 72 14.78 23.43 13.10
N HIS A 73 15.19 23.75 14.33
CA HIS A 73 15.13 22.80 15.44
C HIS A 73 13.69 22.33 15.72
N GLU A 74 12.72 23.22 15.64
CA GLU A 74 11.31 22.91 15.81
C GLU A 74 10.77 21.93 14.75
N GLU A 75 11.19 22.11 13.49
CA GLU A 75 10.81 21.20 12.40
C GLU A 75 11.43 19.82 12.59
N LYS A 76 12.68 19.76 13.03
CA LYS A 76 13.36 18.49 13.34
C LYS A 76 12.64 17.74 14.46
N MET A 77 12.36 18.41 15.57
CA MET A 77 11.59 17.81 16.68
C MET A 77 10.21 17.34 16.25
N PHE A 78 9.51 18.12 15.43
CA PHE A 78 8.20 17.71 14.90
C PHE A 78 8.30 16.44 14.04
N MET A 79 9.29 16.36 13.16
CA MET A 79 9.47 15.20 12.28
C MET A 79 9.98 13.96 13.02
N GLU A 80 10.72 14.10 14.11
CA GLU A 80 11.16 12.99 14.97
C GLU A 80 10.00 12.25 15.63
N MET A 81 8.89 12.96 15.93
CA MET A 81 7.67 12.34 16.47
C MET A 81 6.89 11.54 15.42
N ILE A 82 7.19 11.70 14.14
CA ILE A 82 6.46 11.05 13.05
C ILE A 82 7.23 9.81 12.60
N PRO A 83 6.66 8.62 12.70
CA PRO A 83 7.28 7.38 12.23
C PRO A 83 7.23 7.26 10.69
N TYR A 84 7.81 8.25 9.98
CA TYR A 84 7.73 8.36 8.52
C TYR A 84 8.19 7.10 7.79
N ALA A 85 9.36 6.58 8.13
CA ALA A 85 9.92 5.39 7.49
C ALA A 85 9.04 4.14 7.70
N SER A 86 8.49 3.99 8.91
CA SER A 86 7.57 2.88 9.22
C SER A 86 6.25 2.98 8.45
N MET A 87 5.74 4.21 8.27
CA MET A 87 4.52 4.45 7.48
C MET A 87 4.76 4.14 6.00
N VAL A 88 5.84 4.67 5.42
CA VAL A 88 6.22 4.39 4.03
C VAL A 88 6.45 2.90 3.83
N GLY A 89 7.17 2.21 4.71
CA GLY A 89 7.37 0.77 4.66
C GLY A 89 6.06 -0.01 4.63
N SER A 90 5.11 0.36 5.50
CA SER A 90 3.78 -0.29 5.53
C SER A 90 2.99 -0.10 4.22
N VAL A 91 3.15 1.05 3.56
CA VAL A 91 2.52 1.30 2.25
C VAL A 91 3.27 0.58 1.12
N MET A 92 4.60 0.46 1.21
CA MET A 92 5.39 -0.36 0.27
C MET A 92 4.91 -1.80 0.23
N ASP A 93 4.60 -2.39 1.39
CA ASP A 93 4.05 -3.75 1.46
C ASP A 93 2.70 -3.88 0.74
N THR A 94 1.90 -2.82 0.68
CA THR A 94 0.61 -2.85 -0.03
C THR A 94 0.74 -2.79 -1.54
N MET A 95 1.81 -2.17 -2.07
CA MET A 95 1.95 -1.99 -3.52
C MET A 95 2.46 -3.24 -4.25
N VAL A 96 3.08 -4.19 -3.54
CA VAL A 96 3.87 -5.28 -4.15
C VAL A 96 3.06 -6.19 -5.07
N CYS A 97 1.77 -6.42 -4.81
CA CYS A 97 0.99 -7.32 -5.64
C CYS A 97 -0.34 -6.72 -6.11
N PRO A 98 -1.35 -6.45 -5.25
CA PRO A 98 -2.67 -6.09 -5.75
C PRO A 98 -2.87 -4.60 -6.03
N ARG A 99 -1.87 -3.73 -5.80
CA ARG A 99 -2.02 -2.28 -5.87
C ARG A 99 -0.93 -1.58 -6.69
N PRO A 100 -0.81 -1.87 -8.00
CA PRO A 100 0.16 -1.20 -8.87
C PRO A 100 -0.09 0.31 -9.04
N ASP A 101 -1.31 0.78 -8.77
CA ASP A 101 -1.70 2.19 -8.78
C ASP A 101 -0.92 3.05 -7.76
N LEU A 102 -0.37 2.44 -6.72
CA LEU A 102 0.41 3.12 -5.68
C LEU A 102 1.89 3.30 -6.04
N THR A 103 2.40 2.56 -7.03
CA THR A 103 3.84 2.42 -7.31
C THR A 103 4.53 3.76 -7.47
N TYR A 104 3.97 4.67 -8.26
CA TYR A 104 4.55 5.98 -8.48
C TYR A 104 4.61 6.83 -7.20
N ALA A 105 3.51 6.89 -6.45
CA ALA A 105 3.42 7.67 -5.23
C ALA A 105 4.39 7.14 -4.16
N VAL A 106 4.45 5.82 -3.99
CA VAL A 106 5.35 5.16 -3.03
C VAL A 106 6.81 5.40 -3.39
N ASN A 107 7.19 5.28 -4.66
CA ASN A 107 8.54 5.56 -5.12
C ASN A 107 8.94 7.03 -4.88
N MET A 108 8.00 7.96 -5.00
CA MET A 108 8.27 9.36 -4.72
C MET A 108 8.56 9.62 -3.23
N ILE A 109 7.73 9.08 -2.32
CA ILE A 109 7.89 9.32 -0.88
C ILE A 109 9.04 8.53 -0.26
N SER A 110 9.39 7.36 -0.81
CA SER A 110 10.47 6.51 -0.29
C SER A 110 11.86 7.13 -0.42
N ARG A 111 12.04 8.05 -1.37
CA ARG A 111 13.33 8.75 -1.58
C ARG A 111 13.73 9.63 -0.39
N TYR A 112 12.78 10.01 0.46
CA TYR A 112 12.98 10.96 1.55
C TYR A 112 12.93 10.30 2.93
N MET A 113 13.08 8.97 3.02
CA MET A 113 13.00 8.25 4.29
C MET A 113 14.10 8.64 5.29
N SER A 114 15.26 9.06 4.80
CA SER A 114 16.40 9.41 5.66
C SER A 114 16.26 10.80 6.32
N CYS A 115 15.62 11.74 5.64
CA CYS A 115 15.45 13.12 6.15
C CYS A 115 14.14 13.74 5.64
N PRO A 116 12.97 13.23 6.09
CA PRO A 116 11.69 13.75 5.63
C PRO A 116 11.36 15.09 6.26
N GLY A 117 10.81 16.02 5.48
CA GLY A 117 10.24 17.27 5.97
C GLY A 117 8.71 17.27 5.97
N LYS A 118 8.12 18.36 6.44
CA LYS A 118 6.64 18.53 6.49
C LYS A 118 5.93 18.27 5.17
N PRO A 119 6.43 18.75 3.99
CA PRO A 119 5.79 18.44 2.70
C PRO A 119 5.79 16.95 2.36
N HIS A 120 6.87 16.23 2.70
CA HIS A 120 6.94 14.77 2.52
C HIS A 120 5.90 14.06 3.39
N TRP A 121 5.76 14.47 4.64
CA TRP A 121 4.73 13.95 5.55
C TRP A 121 3.31 14.23 5.05
N GLN A 122 3.03 15.43 4.54
CA GLN A 122 1.72 15.75 3.96
C GLN A 122 1.39 14.85 2.77
N THR A 123 2.39 14.48 1.96
CA THR A 123 2.22 13.56 0.84
C THR A 123 1.89 12.15 1.30
N VAL A 124 2.56 11.67 2.36
CA VAL A 124 2.22 10.36 2.97
C VAL A 124 0.79 10.35 3.51
N LYS A 125 0.38 11.41 4.22
CA LYS A 125 -1.01 11.54 4.70
C LYS A 125 -2.02 11.49 3.56
N TRP A 126 -1.75 12.17 2.45
CA TRP A 126 -2.60 12.13 1.27
C TRP A 126 -2.72 10.72 0.70
N LEU A 127 -1.61 10.00 0.60
CA LEU A 127 -1.60 8.61 0.14
C LEU A 127 -2.39 7.68 1.06
N LEU A 128 -2.31 7.87 2.38
CA LEU A 128 -3.11 7.12 3.36
C LEU A 128 -4.61 7.45 3.23
N GLN A 129 -4.98 8.69 2.94
CA GLN A 129 -6.37 9.09 2.65
C GLN A 129 -6.90 8.40 1.38
N TYR A 130 -6.06 8.27 0.36
CA TYR A 130 -6.40 7.51 -0.85
C TYR A 130 -6.59 6.03 -0.54
N LEU A 131 -5.69 5.42 0.23
CA LEU A 131 -5.83 4.04 0.69
C LEU A 131 -7.11 3.83 1.50
N ALA A 132 -7.47 4.76 2.37
CA ALA A 132 -8.69 4.69 3.16
C ALA A 132 -9.95 4.64 2.27
N GLY A 133 -9.97 5.39 1.17
CA GLY A 133 -11.07 5.39 0.19
C GLY A 133 -11.09 4.19 -0.75
N THR A 134 -9.96 3.50 -0.90
CA THR A 134 -9.77 2.43 -1.90
C THR A 134 -9.39 1.08 -1.29
N ARG A 135 -9.80 0.80 -0.05
CA ARG A 135 -9.43 -0.43 0.69
C ARG A 135 -9.80 -1.71 -0.02
N SER A 136 -10.92 -1.71 -0.75
CA SER A 136 -11.46 -2.86 -1.45
C SER A 136 -10.91 -3.06 -2.86
N LEU A 137 -10.11 -2.12 -3.37
CA LEU A 137 -9.46 -2.29 -4.66
C LEU A 137 -8.45 -3.44 -4.63
N GLY A 138 -8.43 -4.20 -5.70
CA GLY A 138 -7.55 -5.33 -5.89
C GLY A 138 -7.43 -5.66 -7.37
N LEU A 139 -6.70 -6.73 -7.68
CA LEU A 139 -6.56 -7.23 -9.04
C LEU A 139 -7.55 -8.36 -9.30
N VAL A 140 -8.10 -8.39 -10.50
CA VAL A 140 -8.98 -9.46 -10.99
C VAL A 140 -8.35 -10.04 -12.25
N TYR A 141 -8.11 -11.36 -12.24
CA TYR A 141 -7.57 -12.10 -13.37
C TYR A 141 -8.63 -13.09 -13.86
N GLY A 142 -8.75 -13.24 -15.16
CA GLY A 142 -9.69 -14.14 -15.80
C GLY A 142 -11.08 -13.54 -15.95
N GLY A 143 -12.05 -14.37 -16.33
CA GLY A 143 -13.35 -13.96 -16.84
C GLY A 143 -13.30 -13.76 -18.34
N ASN A 144 -14.46 -13.74 -19.01
CA ASN A 144 -14.56 -13.41 -20.42
C ASN A 144 -14.33 -11.90 -20.60
N SER A 145 -13.09 -11.47 -20.64
CA SER A 145 -12.75 -10.17 -21.22
C SER A 145 -12.90 -10.34 -22.75
N GLN A 146 -14.06 -10.04 -23.27
CA GLN A 146 -14.13 -9.58 -24.66
C GLN A 146 -13.31 -8.28 -24.66
N LEU A 147 -12.12 -8.36 -25.27
CA LEU A 147 -11.42 -7.18 -25.76
C LEU A 147 -12.33 -6.61 -26.85
N GLU A 148 -13.14 -5.63 -26.49
CA GLU A 148 -13.78 -4.79 -27.50
C GLU A 148 -12.66 -4.03 -28.21
N THR A 149 -12.43 -4.44 -29.46
CA THR A 149 -11.62 -3.70 -30.45
C THR A 149 -12.29 -2.39 -30.82
#